data_68bfd2cee53fdf69c5e779f4f92cfae1
#
_entry.id   68bfd2cee53fdf69c5e779f4f92cfae1
#
_cell.length_a   1.000
_cell.length_b   1.000
_cell.length_c   1.000
_cell.angle_alpha   90.00
_cell.angle_beta   90.00
_cell.angle_gamma   90.00
#
_symmetry.space_group_name_H-M   'P 1'
#
loop_
_entity.id
_entity.type
_entity.pdbx_description
1 polymer ?
#
loop_
_entity_poly.entity_id
_entity_poly.type
_entity_poly.pdbx_seq_one_letter_code
_entity_poly.pdbx_strand_id
1 'polypeptide(L)'
;MMGLSFPVLLLLVIGFFFGWLLLLKFKLLFISLLALILGYKSIAVFIGFNAPVSFTTQKQTGAIRVVSWNVARFIELARNNNAGSNTRKKMLALLKEQKADILCLQEFHTSENPGYYNNIRAIREELGFSYHYFPYDKDGDRNYYSSVIFSRFPIVDSALLRYPRPSQPEALVQADIQVNKDTIRVFTTHLQSQRFDKLDYARMQKIKSREDSLVYHSIPIVAKLKRGIVIRSIQADIIGEVRSNSPYPVLFTGDLNDVPNSYTYFKVRGELRDAFLEKGYGLGRTFRGLSPTLRIDYIFSDSRFSVAQFKREKKNYSDHYMLVADLQLNNP
;
A
#
# COMPACT_ATOMS: atom_id res chain seq x y z
N MET A 1 -9.78 -12.85 8.06
CA MET A 1 -10.61 -13.22 6.89
C MET A 1 -11.87 -12.37 6.74
N MET A 2 -12.53 -11.96 7.84
CA MET A 2 -13.76 -11.13 7.78
C MET A 2 -13.58 -9.81 7.00
N GLY A 3 -12.40 -9.19 7.02
CA GLY A 3 -12.15 -7.97 6.25
C GLY A 3 -12.33 -8.14 4.73
N LEU A 4 -11.94 -9.29 4.18
CA LEU A 4 -12.12 -9.59 2.75
C LEU A 4 -13.61 -9.82 2.38
N SER A 5 -14.41 -10.33 3.31
CA SER A 5 -15.86 -10.55 3.12
C SER A 5 -16.69 -9.30 3.40
N PHE A 6 -16.09 -8.27 4.02
CA PHE A 6 -16.79 -7.07 4.46
C PHE A 6 -17.61 -6.38 3.35
N PRO A 7 -17.11 -6.21 2.11
CA PRO A 7 -17.90 -5.58 1.04
C PRO A 7 -19.20 -6.31 0.75
N VAL A 8 -19.17 -7.64 0.75
CA VAL A 8 -20.36 -8.48 0.50
C VAL A 8 -21.34 -8.38 1.68
N LEU A 9 -20.83 -8.46 2.92
CA LEU A 9 -21.65 -8.32 4.11
C LEU A 9 -22.31 -6.92 4.18
N LEU A 10 -21.57 -5.87 3.87
CA LEU A 10 -22.11 -4.51 3.82
C LEU A 10 -23.23 -4.38 2.78
N LEU A 11 -23.02 -4.91 1.56
CA LEU A 11 -24.05 -4.89 0.52
C LEU A 11 -25.32 -5.67 0.93
N LEU A 12 -25.15 -6.81 1.61
CA LEU A 12 -26.29 -7.59 2.13
C LEU A 12 -27.08 -6.80 3.18
N VAL A 13 -26.40 -6.18 4.15
CA VAL A 13 -27.05 -5.37 5.19
C VAL A 13 -27.77 -4.17 4.58
N ILE A 14 -27.18 -3.49 3.61
CA ILE A 14 -27.81 -2.37 2.87
C ILE A 14 -29.02 -2.89 2.08
N GLY A 15 -28.89 -4.04 1.40
CA GLY A 15 -29.99 -4.66 0.66
C GLY A 15 -31.17 -5.02 1.56
N PHE A 16 -30.90 -5.61 2.72
CA PHE A 16 -31.94 -5.89 3.73
C PHE A 16 -32.55 -4.61 4.28
N PHE A 17 -31.76 -3.57 4.54
CA PHE A 17 -32.28 -2.29 5.00
C PHE A 17 -33.33 -1.71 4.04
N PHE A 18 -33.01 -1.62 2.76
CA PHE A 18 -33.96 -1.14 1.75
C PHE A 18 -35.11 -2.10 1.51
N GLY A 19 -34.87 -3.42 1.52
CA GLY A 19 -35.91 -4.43 1.39
C GLY A 19 -36.96 -4.32 2.52
N TRP A 20 -36.54 -4.22 3.77
CA TRP A 20 -37.46 -4.03 4.90
C TRP A 20 -38.17 -2.69 4.89
N LEU A 21 -37.52 -1.63 4.39
CA LEU A 21 -38.15 -0.33 4.19
C LEU A 21 -39.29 -0.42 3.16
N LEU A 22 -39.05 -1.04 2.02
CA LEU A 22 -40.09 -1.25 0.96
C LEU A 22 -41.24 -2.10 1.44
N LEU A 23 -40.98 -3.12 2.28
CA LEU A 23 -41.99 -4.01 2.84
C LEU A 23 -42.64 -3.47 4.11
N LEU A 24 -42.29 -2.23 4.54
CA LEU A 24 -42.77 -1.56 5.76
C LEU A 24 -42.59 -2.41 7.04
N LYS A 25 -41.51 -3.25 7.07
CA LYS A 25 -41.19 -4.12 8.22
C LYS A 25 -40.23 -3.41 9.17
N PHE A 26 -40.72 -2.40 9.89
CA PHE A 26 -39.91 -1.49 10.73
C PHE A 26 -39.06 -2.17 11.81
N LYS A 27 -39.55 -3.27 12.41
CA LYS A 27 -38.75 -4.03 13.40
C LYS A 27 -37.50 -4.65 12.78
N LEU A 28 -37.59 -5.19 11.55
CA LEU A 28 -36.47 -5.77 10.83
C LEU A 28 -35.57 -4.68 10.24
N LEU A 29 -36.15 -3.56 9.80
CA LEU A 29 -35.41 -2.36 9.40
C LEU A 29 -34.47 -1.87 10.52
N PHE A 30 -34.97 -1.83 11.78
CA PHE A 30 -34.19 -1.44 12.94
C PHE A 30 -32.97 -2.34 13.18
N ILE A 31 -33.08 -3.66 12.94
CA ILE A 31 -31.95 -4.59 13.03
C ILE A 31 -30.85 -4.23 12.01
N SER A 32 -31.25 -3.96 10.75
CA SER A 32 -30.29 -3.57 9.71
C SER A 32 -29.63 -2.23 10.01
N LEU A 33 -30.40 -1.26 10.53
CA LEU A 33 -29.89 0.04 10.95
C LEU A 33 -28.88 -0.11 12.10
N LEU A 34 -29.20 -0.91 13.10
CA LEU A 34 -28.30 -1.20 14.22
C LEU A 34 -27.01 -1.85 13.74
N ALA A 35 -27.09 -2.79 12.80
CA ALA A 35 -25.89 -3.40 12.21
C ALA A 35 -24.99 -2.39 11.46
N LEU A 36 -25.58 -1.42 10.74
CA LEU A 36 -24.82 -0.34 10.09
C LEU A 36 -24.16 0.60 11.12
N ILE A 37 -24.87 0.94 12.21
CA ILE A 37 -24.33 1.77 13.29
C ILE A 37 -23.17 1.04 13.99
N LEU A 38 -23.33 -0.22 14.35
CA LEU A 38 -22.25 -1.01 14.97
C LEU A 38 -21.07 -1.22 14.02
N GLY A 39 -21.34 -1.29 12.71
CA GLY A 39 -20.33 -1.39 11.65
C GLY A 39 -19.66 -0.07 11.27
N TYR A 40 -20.02 1.05 11.87
CA TYR A 40 -19.56 2.40 11.49
C TYR A 40 -18.03 2.50 11.31
N LYS A 41 -17.25 2.02 12.29
CA LYS A 41 -15.76 2.06 12.20
C LYS A 41 -15.23 1.33 10.96
N SER A 42 -15.83 0.19 10.64
CA SER A 42 -15.45 -0.61 9.46
C SER A 42 -15.86 0.08 8.15
N ILE A 43 -17.03 0.74 8.12
CA ILE A 43 -17.51 1.51 6.96
C ILE A 43 -16.61 2.73 6.74
N ALA A 44 -16.31 3.47 7.80
CA ALA A 44 -15.48 4.68 7.75
C ALA A 44 -14.06 4.47 7.22
N VAL A 45 -13.46 3.28 7.44
CA VAL A 45 -12.13 2.96 6.89
C VAL A 45 -12.21 2.34 5.49
N PHE A 46 -13.38 1.85 5.08
CA PHE A 46 -13.54 1.16 3.80
C PHE A 46 -13.81 2.11 2.63
N ILE A 47 -14.57 3.19 2.86
CA ILE A 47 -14.99 4.16 1.84
C ILE A 47 -14.45 5.54 2.19
N GLY A 48 -13.81 6.20 1.21
CA GLY A 48 -13.50 7.62 1.29
C GLY A 48 -14.70 8.45 0.86
N PHE A 49 -15.13 9.38 1.69
CA PHE A 49 -16.33 10.21 1.46
C PHE A 49 -16.01 11.65 1.04
N ASN A 50 -14.75 11.95 0.70
CA ASN A 50 -14.39 13.30 0.31
C ASN A 50 -14.90 13.62 -1.10
N ALA A 51 -15.25 14.87 -1.35
CA ALA A 51 -15.57 15.31 -2.70
C ALA A 51 -14.34 15.13 -3.61
N PRO A 52 -14.51 14.65 -4.84
CA PRO A 52 -13.42 14.55 -5.79
C PRO A 52 -12.80 15.92 -6.06
N VAL A 53 -11.55 16.11 -5.69
CA VAL A 53 -10.79 17.34 -5.97
C VAL A 53 -9.67 17.00 -6.95
N SER A 54 -9.47 17.86 -7.93
CA SER A 54 -8.37 17.71 -8.89
C SER A 54 -7.02 17.88 -8.17
N PHE A 55 -6.14 16.91 -8.35
CA PHE A 55 -4.79 16.98 -7.83
C PHE A 55 -3.97 17.97 -8.64
N THR A 56 -3.38 18.96 -7.99
CA THR A 56 -2.52 19.95 -8.65
C THR A 56 -1.08 19.46 -8.71
N THR A 57 -0.42 19.68 -9.85
CA THR A 57 1.02 19.35 -10.00
C THR A 57 1.91 20.29 -9.17
N GLN A 58 1.45 21.50 -8.93
CA GLN A 58 2.13 22.49 -8.09
C GLN A 58 1.83 22.19 -6.62
N LYS A 59 2.88 22.01 -5.81
CA LYS A 59 2.77 21.83 -4.37
C LYS A 59 2.47 23.17 -3.69
N GLN A 60 1.73 23.12 -2.57
CA GLN A 60 1.66 24.26 -1.66
C GLN A 60 3.03 24.51 -1.04
N THR A 61 3.30 25.77 -0.72
CA THR A 61 4.55 26.17 -0.04
C THR A 61 4.69 25.41 1.28
N GLY A 62 5.86 24.80 1.51
CA GLY A 62 6.13 23.99 2.71
C GLY A 62 5.57 22.57 2.69
N ALA A 63 4.81 22.17 1.66
CA ALA A 63 4.33 20.80 1.53
C ALA A 63 5.43 19.85 1.05
N ILE A 64 5.43 18.65 1.64
CA ILE A 64 6.31 17.53 1.28
C ILE A 64 5.48 16.58 0.41
N ARG A 65 5.91 16.35 -0.83
CA ARG A 65 5.27 15.36 -1.69
C ARG A 65 5.88 13.98 -1.50
N VAL A 66 5.04 13.04 -1.11
CA VAL A 66 5.40 11.65 -0.86
C VAL A 66 4.77 10.77 -1.93
N VAL A 67 5.57 9.87 -2.48
CA VAL A 67 5.11 8.82 -3.39
C VAL A 67 5.35 7.46 -2.75
N SER A 68 4.34 6.59 -2.78
CA SER A 68 4.47 5.17 -2.45
C SER A 68 4.00 4.33 -3.63
N TRP A 69 4.82 3.36 -4.04
CA TRP A 69 4.48 2.49 -5.15
C TRP A 69 5.18 1.14 -5.08
N ASN A 70 4.42 0.06 -5.12
CA ASN A 70 4.96 -1.26 -5.44
C ASN A 70 5.25 -1.30 -6.95
N VAL A 71 6.53 -1.36 -7.30
CA VAL A 71 7.00 -1.25 -8.69
C VAL A 71 7.16 -2.59 -9.39
N ALA A 72 6.80 -3.69 -8.75
CA ALA A 72 6.86 -5.04 -9.32
C ALA A 72 8.18 -5.27 -10.09
N ARG A 73 9.31 -4.98 -9.45
CA ARG A 73 10.68 -5.07 -10.00
C ARG A 73 10.90 -4.23 -11.28
N PHE A 74 10.10 -3.18 -11.49
CA PHE A 74 10.00 -2.39 -12.73
C PHE A 74 9.59 -3.21 -13.96
N ILE A 75 9.07 -4.42 -13.76
CA ILE A 75 8.63 -5.37 -14.82
C ILE A 75 9.81 -5.86 -15.69
N GLU A 76 10.77 -4.99 -15.98
CA GLU A 76 11.93 -5.25 -16.83
C GLU A 76 13.20 -5.38 -15.99
N LEU A 77 13.63 -6.60 -15.70
CA LEU A 77 14.84 -6.86 -14.91
C LEU A 77 16.12 -6.69 -15.76
N ALA A 78 16.22 -7.44 -16.86
CA ALA A 78 17.37 -7.44 -17.75
C ALA A 78 17.14 -6.54 -18.96
N ARG A 79 18.23 -5.94 -19.45
CA ARG A 79 18.19 -5.01 -20.59
C ARG A 79 17.66 -5.61 -21.89
N ASN A 80 17.78 -6.92 -22.05
CA ASN A 80 17.41 -7.64 -23.28
C ASN A 80 16.14 -8.50 -23.15
N ASN A 81 15.54 -8.62 -21.94
CA ASN A 81 14.43 -9.55 -21.70
C ASN A 81 13.07 -9.04 -22.15
N ASN A 82 12.91 -7.74 -22.30
CA ASN A 82 11.63 -7.13 -22.62
C ASN A 82 11.77 -6.16 -23.80
N ALA A 83 12.46 -6.63 -24.86
CA ALA A 83 12.64 -5.84 -26.06
C ALA A 83 11.28 -5.32 -26.59
N GLY A 84 11.08 -4.01 -26.50
CA GLY A 84 9.90 -3.32 -27.02
C GLY A 84 8.85 -2.91 -26.01
N SER A 85 8.82 -3.40 -24.75
CA SER A 85 7.76 -2.98 -23.79
C SER A 85 7.96 -1.56 -23.30
N ASN A 86 9.20 -1.11 -23.09
CA ASN A 86 9.57 0.20 -22.53
C ASN A 86 8.84 0.56 -21.23
N THR A 87 8.33 -0.45 -20.50
CA THR A 87 7.52 -0.22 -19.29
C THR A 87 8.33 0.44 -18.20
N ARG A 88 9.57 -0.02 -17.98
CA ARG A 88 10.49 0.61 -17.03
C ARG A 88 10.70 2.11 -17.33
N LYS A 89 10.95 2.47 -18.59
CA LYS A 89 11.12 3.88 -18.99
C LYS A 89 9.86 4.71 -18.70
N LYS A 90 8.68 4.15 -18.98
CA LYS A 90 7.38 4.79 -18.68
C LYS A 90 7.20 4.96 -17.16
N MET A 91 7.62 3.98 -16.36
CA MET A 91 7.56 4.07 -14.88
C MET A 91 8.49 5.17 -14.36
N LEU A 92 9.73 5.24 -14.82
CA LEU A 92 10.66 6.30 -14.42
C LEU A 92 10.15 7.70 -14.85
N ALA A 93 9.62 7.83 -16.06
CA ALA A 93 9.00 9.08 -16.53
C ALA A 93 7.82 9.49 -15.63
N LEU A 94 6.94 8.53 -15.30
CA LEU A 94 5.80 8.76 -14.42
C LEU A 94 6.23 9.19 -13.00
N LEU A 95 7.29 8.58 -12.43
CA LEU A 95 7.88 9.00 -11.16
C LEU A 95 8.43 10.43 -11.23
N LYS A 96 9.12 10.77 -12.32
CA LYS A 96 9.67 12.11 -12.57
C LYS A 96 8.58 13.19 -12.62
N GLU A 97 7.46 12.88 -13.29
CA GLU A 97 6.29 13.78 -13.39
C GLU A 97 5.71 14.14 -12.02
N GLN A 98 5.81 13.25 -11.03
CA GLN A 98 5.26 13.51 -9.70
C GLN A 98 6.01 14.60 -8.94
N LYS A 99 7.28 14.88 -9.26
CA LYS A 99 8.13 15.86 -8.55
C LYS A 99 8.15 15.59 -7.04
N ALA A 100 8.26 14.32 -6.66
CA ALA A 100 8.27 13.88 -5.28
C ALA A 100 9.49 14.39 -4.52
N ASP A 101 9.33 14.63 -3.22
CA ASP A 101 10.41 14.93 -2.29
C ASP A 101 10.91 13.67 -1.61
N ILE A 102 9.98 12.75 -1.31
CA ILE A 102 10.25 11.44 -0.71
C ILE A 102 9.58 10.38 -1.59
N LEU A 103 10.33 9.33 -1.92
CA LEU A 103 9.89 8.25 -2.78
C LEU A 103 10.12 6.91 -2.07
N CYS A 104 9.06 6.19 -1.77
CA CYS A 104 9.07 4.90 -1.13
C CYS A 104 8.62 3.84 -2.13
N LEU A 105 9.52 2.96 -2.55
CA LEU A 105 9.22 1.93 -3.55
C LEU A 105 9.33 0.54 -2.92
N GLN A 106 8.29 -0.27 -3.09
CA GLN A 106 8.26 -1.67 -2.69
C GLN A 106 8.54 -2.55 -3.91
N GLU A 107 8.99 -3.76 -3.67
CA GLU A 107 9.48 -4.67 -4.72
C GLU A 107 10.51 -4.01 -5.65
N PHE A 108 11.37 -3.23 -5.06
CA PHE A 108 12.41 -2.53 -5.80
C PHE A 108 13.56 -3.47 -6.12
N HIS A 109 13.93 -3.53 -7.40
CA HIS A 109 15.08 -4.29 -7.89
C HIS A 109 16.13 -3.35 -8.46
N THR A 110 17.40 -3.65 -8.18
CA THR A 110 18.56 -2.96 -8.77
C THR A 110 19.68 -3.94 -8.97
N SER A 111 20.57 -3.66 -9.91
CA SER A 111 21.69 -4.55 -10.23
C SER A 111 22.97 -3.77 -10.52
N GLU A 112 24.08 -4.37 -10.15
CA GLU A 112 25.42 -3.96 -10.56
C GLU A 112 25.93 -4.79 -11.77
N ASN A 113 25.17 -5.79 -12.19
CA ASN A 113 25.48 -6.57 -13.38
C ASN A 113 25.13 -5.76 -14.65
N PRO A 114 26.06 -5.60 -15.61
CA PRO A 114 25.83 -4.80 -16.83
C PRO A 114 24.65 -5.26 -17.70
N GLY A 115 24.26 -6.54 -17.61
CA GLY A 115 23.10 -7.10 -18.33
C GLY A 115 21.75 -6.67 -17.76
N TYR A 116 21.73 -6.06 -16.58
CA TYR A 116 20.53 -5.64 -15.85
C TYR A 116 20.49 -4.13 -15.67
N TYR A 117 19.40 -3.63 -15.09
CA TYR A 117 19.24 -2.20 -14.82
C TYR A 117 19.71 -1.81 -13.42
N ASN A 118 20.58 -0.79 -13.33
CA ASN A 118 20.88 -0.10 -12.09
C ASN A 118 19.82 0.97 -11.83
N ASN A 119 18.75 0.59 -11.12
CA ASN A 119 17.63 1.47 -10.86
C ASN A 119 17.92 2.53 -9.79
N ILE A 120 18.83 2.25 -8.84
CA ILE A 120 19.29 3.28 -7.88
C ILE A 120 19.95 4.42 -8.64
N ARG A 121 20.89 4.08 -9.52
CA ARG A 121 21.58 5.09 -10.33
C ARG A 121 20.61 5.91 -11.17
N ALA A 122 19.70 5.24 -11.86
CA ALA A 122 18.70 5.91 -12.70
C ALA A 122 17.84 6.91 -11.90
N ILE A 123 17.33 6.51 -10.72
CA ILE A 123 16.49 7.40 -9.88
C ILE A 123 17.33 8.57 -9.34
N ARG A 124 18.56 8.34 -8.90
CA ARG A 124 19.42 9.40 -8.40
C ARG A 124 19.75 10.41 -9.49
N GLU A 125 20.21 9.95 -10.65
CA GLU A 125 20.71 10.82 -11.73
C GLU A 125 19.57 11.46 -12.53
N GLU A 126 18.53 10.69 -12.91
CA GLU A 126 17.48 11.17 -13.79
C GLU A 126 16.33 11.91 -13.05
N LEU A 127 16.06 11.52 -11.77
CA LEU A 127 15.00 12.10 -10.96
C LEU A 127 15.53 13.09 -9.90
N GLY A 128 16.85 13.13 -9.69
CA GLY A 128 17.51 14.10 -8.82
C GLY A 128 17.32 13.83 -7.32
N PHE A 129 17.34 12.56 -6.89
CA PHE A 129 17.34 12.20 -5.47
C PHE A 129 18.75 12.08 -4.93
N SER A 130 19.14 12.97 -4.01
CA SER A 130 20.49 13.02 -3.44
C SER A 130 20.74 11.91 -2.42
N TYR A 131 19.71 11.53 -1.67
CA TYR A 131 19.82 10.58 -0.57
C TYR A 131 18.93 9.38 -0.81
N HIS A 132 19.36 8.20 -0.34
CA HIS A 132 18.54 6.99 -0.33
C HIS A 132 19.01 6.04 0.77
N TYR A 133 18.10 5.20 1.25
CA TYR A 133 18.42 4.04 2.06
C TYR A 133 17.80 2.79 1.42
N PHE A 134 18.66 1.84 1.08
CA PHE A 134 18.30 0.56 0.48
C PHE A 134 19.08 -0.56 1.17
N PRO A 135 18.43 -1.65 1.63
CA PRO A 135 19.11 -2.71 2.39
C PRO A 135 20.08 -3.58 1.60
N TYR A 136 20.05 -3.58 0.29
CA TYR A 136 20.85 -4.41 -0.61
C TYR A 136 20.71 -5.91 -0.34
N ASP A 137 19.47 -6.37 -0.12
CA ASP A 137 19.19 -7.79 0.03
C ASP A 137 19.49 -8.53 -1.28
N LYS A 138 20.35 -9.55 -1.20
CA LYS A 138 20.81 -10.28 -2.38
C LYS A 138 19.68 -11.09 -3.03
N ASP A 139 19.54 -10.97 -4.35
CA ASP A 139 18.59 -11.69 -5.19
C ASP A 139 19.31 -12.27 -6.44
N GLY A 140 20.36 -13.04 -6.18
CA GLY A 140 21.27 -13.59 -7.22
C GLY A 140 22.61 -12.87 -7.29
N ASP A 141 23.35 -13.14 -8.37
CA ASP A 141 24.68 -12.54 -8.57
C ASP A 141 24.57 -11.06 -8.90
N ARG A 142 25.07 -10.20 -7.99
CA ARG A 142 25.07 -8.72 -8.11
C ARG A 142 23.68 -8.11 -8.36
N ASN A 143 22.62 -8.84 -8.03
CA ASN A 143 21.24 -8.39 -8.05
C ASN A 143 20.74 -8.19 -6.62
N TYR A 144 19.93 -7.16 -6.41
CA TYR A 144 19.42 -6.78 -5.09
C TYR A 144 17.93 -6.46 -5.17
N TYR A 145 17.21 -6.84 -4.12
CA TYR A 145 15.76 -6.69 -4.05
C TYR A 145 15.34 -6.34 -2.62
N SER A 146 14.58 -5.27 -2.44
CA SER A 146 13.97 -4.87 -1.17
C SER A 146 12.98 -3.73 -1.37
N SER A 147 12.48 -3.14 -0.27
CA SER A 147 11.89 -1.81 -0.28
C SER A 147 12.99 -0.76 -0.14
N VAL A 148 12.77 0.44 -0.69
CA VAL A 148 13.74 1.55 -0.70
C VAL A 148 13.07 2.88 -0.37
N ILE A 149 13.80 3.75 0.32
CA ILE A 149 13.43 5.15 0.54
C ILE A 149 14.43 6.03 -0.18
N PHE A 150 13.96 6.89 -1.10
CA PHE A 150 14.74 7.99 -1.68
C PHE A 150 14.25 9.31 -1.11
N SER A 151 15.16 10.25 -0.89
CA SER A 151 14.85 11.57 -0.37
C SER A 151 15.65 12.66 -1.09
N ARG A 152 15.01 13.81 -1.32
CA ARG A 152 15.72 15.06 -1.69
C ARG A 152 16.34 15.72 -0.48
N PHE A 153 15.82 15.46 0.71
CA PHE A 153 16.30 15.96 1.98
C PHE A 153 17.33 15.01 2.59
N PRO A 154 18.24 15.48 3.45
CA PRO A 154 19.23 14.64 4.11
C PRO A 154 18.56 13.51 4.93
N ILE A 155 19.05 12.29 4.75
CA ILE A 155 18.79 11.17 5.65
C ILE A 155 19.86 11.23 6.74
N VAL A 156 19.44 11.48 7.98
CA VAL A 156 20.35 11.66 9.11
C VAL A 156 20.57 10.37 9.89
N ASP A 157 19.61 9.43 9.83
CA ASP A 157 19.70 8.08 10.37
C ASP A 157 18.84 7.12 9.56
N SER A 158 19.17 5.83 9.61
CA SER A 158 18.40 4.79 8.93
C SER A 158 18.53 3.45 9.64
N ALA A 159 17.47 2.66 9.58
CA ALA A 159 17.43 1.34 10.20
C ALA A 159 16.66 0.32 9.35
N LEU A 160 17.02 -0.95 9.53
CA LEU A 160 16.36 -2.08 8.95
C LEU A 160 15.91 -3.03 10.06
N LEU A 161 14.61 -3.25 10.16
CA LEU A 161 14.06 -4.26 11.06
C LEU A 161 13.50 -5.43 10.24
N ARG A 162 14.17 -6.58 10.34
CA ARG A 162 13.74 -7.80 9.66
C ARG A 162 12.62 -8.49 10.43
N TYR A 163 11.62 -8.95 9.71
CA TYR A 163 10.55 -9.74 10.31
C TYR A 163 11.03 -11.16 10.63
N PRO A 164 10.52 -11.78 11.72
CA PRO A 164 10.89 -13.14 12.09
C PRO A 164 10.41 -14.15 11.05
N ARG A 165 11.11 -15.27 10.94
CA ARG A 165 10.64 -16.40 10.12
C ARG A 165 9.32 -16.96 10.69
N PRO A 166 8.40 -17.46 9.84
CA PRO A 166 8.58 -17.87 8.45
C PRO A 166 8.29 -16.76 7.40
N SER A 167 8.35 -15.48 7.77
CA SER A 167 8.23 -14.38 6.81
C SER A 167 9.27 -14.53 5.69
N GLN A 168 8.96 -13.95 4.53
CA GLN A 168 9.98 -13.71 3.50
C GLN A 168 11.06 -12.79 4.07
N PRO A 169 12.22 -12.65 3.38
CA PRO A 169 13.25 -11.69 3.75
C PRO A 169 12.80 -10.24 3.49
N GLU A 170 11.59 -9.93 3.90
CA GLU A 170 11.02 -8.60 3.89
C GLU A 170 11.28 -7.94 5.24
N ALA A 171 11.31 -6.62 5.23
CA ALA A 171 11.69 -5.85 6.38
C ALA A 171 10.89 -4.55 6.46
N LEU A 172 10.85 -3.97 7.66
CA LEU A 172 10.52 -2.57 7.84
C LEU A 172 11.78 -1.74 7.60
N VAL A 173 11.73 -0.90 6.59
CA VAL A 173 12.79 0.04 6.23
C VAL A 173 12.45 1.38 6.85
N GLN A 174 13.40 1.97 7.58
CA GLN A 174 13.27 3.26 8.26
C GLN A 174 14.31 4.24 7.73
N ALA A 175 13.92 5.51 7.60
CA ALA A 175 14.83 6.63 7.41
C ALA A 175 14.36 7.83 8.24
N ASP A 176 15.27 8.45 8.98
CA ASP A 176 15.05 9.73 9.64
C ASP A 176 15.54 10.83 8.72
N ILE A 177 14.61 11.67 8.28
CA ILE A 177 14.82 12.65 7.22
C ILE A 177 14.71 14.05 7.81
N GLN A 178 15.73 14.86 7.60
CA GLN A 178 15.75 16.24 8.06
C GLN A 178 15.08 17.16 7.03
N VAL A 179 13.90 17.66 7.36
CA VAL A 179 13.14 18.60 6.53
C VAL A 179 13.20 19.97 7.20
N ASN A 180 13.99 20.88 6.63
CA ASN A 180 14.31 22.18 7.23
C ASN A 180 14.96 22.01 8.63
N LYS A 181 14.26 22.43 9.68
CA LYS A 181 14.72 22.31 11.08
C LYS A 181 14.17 21.07 11.79
N ASP A 182 13.21 20.39 11.20
CA ASP A 182 12.50 19.26 11.79
C ASP A 182 13.04 17.94 11.24
N THR A 183 13.02 16.91 12.07
CA THR A 183 13.28 15.54 11.66
C THR A 183 11.96 14.77 11.62
N ILE A 184 11.70 14.07 10.52
CA ILE A 184 10.56 13.18 10.37
C ILE A 184 11.06 11.75 10.21
N ARG A 185 10.32 10.78 10.73
CA ARG A 185 10.62 9.35 10.56
C ARG A 185 9.75 8.75 9.48
N VAL A 186 10.38 8.27 8.43
CA VAL A 186 9.72 7.63 7.30
C VAL A 186 9.92 6.12 7.39
N PHE A 187 8.80 5.41 7.35
CA PHE A 187 8.79 3.95 7.25
C PHE A 187 8.26 3.51 5.90
N THR A 188 8.85 2.46 5.34
CA THR A 188 8.25 1.73 4.22
C THR A 188 8.41 0.23 4.40
N THR A 189 7.42 -0.52 3.96
CA THR A 189 7.43 -1.99 4.02
C THR A 189 6.63 -2.61 2.90
N HIS A 190 6.93 -3.87 2.61
CA HIS A 190 6.08 -4.78 1.85
C HIS A 190 5.80 -5.99 2.74
N LEU A 191 4.55 -6.18 3.18
CA LEU A 191 4.20 -7.29 4.07
C LEU A 191 3.98 -8.58 3.29
N GLN A 192 3.96 -9.70 4.01
CA GLN A 192 3.80 -11.03 3.44
C GLN A 192 2.65 -11.10 2.42
N SER A 193 3.00 -11.34 1.16
CA SER A 193 2.02 -11.54 0.08
C SER A 193 1.31 -12.89 0.19
N GLN A 194 0.19 -13.04 -0.49
CA GLN A 194 -0.56 -14.29 -0.55
C GLN A 194 0.15 -15.39 -1.35
N ARG A 195 1.10 -15.00 -2.24
CA ARG A 195 1.86 -15.89 -3.13
C ARG A 195 0.97 -16.85 -3.89
N PHE A 196 -0.06 -16.32 -4.52
CA PHE A 196 -0.86 -17.09 -5.45
C PHE A 196 -0.03 -17.48 -6.68
N ASP A 197 0.03 -18.76 -6.97
CA ASP A 197 0.66 -19.30 -8.15
C ASP A 197 -0.35 -19.47 -9.31
N LYS A 198 0.12 -19.93 -10.47
CA LYS A 198 -0.74 -20.15 -11.64
C LYS A 198 -1.87 -21.13 -11.37
N LEU A 199 -1.63 -22.14 -10.51
CA LEU A 199 -2.66 -23.12 -10.13
C LEU A 199 -3.73 -22.48 -9.25
N ASP A 200 -3.34 -21.56 -8.35
CA ASP A 200 -4.30 -20.82 -7.53
C ASP A 200 -5.21 -19.93 -8.38
N TYR A 201 -4.64 -19.23 -9.35
CA TYR A 201 -5.42 -18.41 -10.29
C TYR A 201 -6.38 -19.29 -11.14
N ALA A 202 -5.92 -20.47 -11.59
CA ALA A 202 -6.77 -21.41 -12.28
C ALA A 202 -7.94 -21.92 -11.39
N ARG A 203 -7.65 -22.21 -10.11
CA ARG A 203 -8.69 -22.57 -9.12
C ARG A 203 -9.69 -21.44 -8.90
N MET A 204 -9.22 -20.19 -8.78
CA MET A 204 -10.09 -19.03 -8.66
C MET A 204 -11.00 -18.84 -9.88
N GLN A 205 -10.49 -19.12 -11.09
CA GLN A 205 -11.33 -19.10 -12.29
C GLN A 205 -12.42 -20.18 -12.25
N LYS A 206 -12.08 -21.41 -11.85
CA LYS A 206 -13.07 -22.50 -11.69
C LYS A 206 -14.12 -22.18 -10.65
N ILE A 207 -13.75 -21.56 -9.53
CA ILE A 207 -14.69 -21.06 -8.54
C ILE A 207 -15.65 -20.01 -9.14
N LYS A 208 -15.11 -19.11 -9.97
CA LYS A 208 -15.90 -18.05 -10.63
C LYS A 208 -16.83 -18.59 -11.70
N SER A 209 -16.41 -19.60 -12.46
CA SER A 209 -17.24 -20.26 -13.49
C SER A 209 -18.32 -21.21 -12.92
N ARG A 210 -18.34 -21.40 -11.60
CA ARG A 210 -19.23 -22.35 -10.89
C ARG A 210 -19.12 -23.78 -11.42
N GLU A 211 -17.94 -24.19 -11.86
CA GLU A 211 -17.64 -25.59 -12.19
C GLU A 211 -17.73 -26.48 -10.94
N ASP A 212 -17.87 -27.79 -11.17
CA ASP A 212 -18.00 -28.77 -10.08
C ASP A 212 -16.84 -28.66 -9.06
N SER A 213 -17.17 -28.98 -7.80
CA SER A 213 -16.20 -29.02 -6.69
C SER A 213 -15.71 -27.65 -6.17
N LEU A 214 -16.60 -26.66 -6.04
CA LEU A 214 -16.32 -25.35 -5.43
C LEU A 214 -15.54 -25.48 -4.10
N VAL A 215 -15.94 -26.41 -3.24
CA VAL A 215 -15.31 -26.66 -1.94
C VAL A 215 -13.85 -27.12 -2.14
N TYR A 216 -13.62 -28.08 -3.02
CA TYR A 216 -12.29 -28.62 -3.32
C TYR A 216 -11.32 -27.53 -3.81
N HIS A 217 -11.77 -26.66 -4.70
CA HIS A 217 -10.95 -25.57 -5.23
C HIS A 217 -10.73 -24.42 -4.24
N SER A 218 -11.66 -24.21 -3.30
CA SER A 218 -11.56 -23.12 -2.31
C SER A 218 -10.66 -23.44 -1.12
N ILE A 219 -10.55 -24.70 -0.68
CA ILE A 219 -9.76 -25.08 0.50
C ILE A 219 -8.30 -24.61 0.42
N PRO A 220 -7.52 -24.86 -0.66
CA PRO A 220 -6.13 -24.41 -0.76
C PRO A 220 -6.00 -22.90 -0.75
N ILE A 221 -6.93 -22.19 -1.40
CA ILE A 221 -6.98 -20.72 -1.42
C ILE A 221 -7.19 -20.17 -0.02
N VAL A 222 -8.18 -20.70 0.71
CA VAL A 222 -8.48 -20.30 2.09
C VAL A 222 -7.31 -20.60 3.02
N ALA A 223 -6.63 -21.72 2.85
CA ALA A 223 -5.44 -22.06 3.63
C ALA A 223 -4.29 -21.08 3.42
N LYS A 224 -3.99 -20.71 2.15
CA LYS A 224 -3.00 -19.67 1.83
C LYS A 224 -3.37 -18.30 2.40
N LEU A 225 -4.63 -17.89 2.26
CA LEU A 225 -5.17 -16.66 2.85
C LEU A 225 -4.97 -16.64 4.38
N LYS A 226 -5.37 -17.72 5.07
CA LYS A 226 -5.23 -17.85 6.53
C LYS A 226 -3.77 -17.73 6.96
N ARG A 227 -2.86 -18.45 6.29
CA ARG A 227 -1.42 -18.37 6.57
C ARG A 227 -0.87 -16.96 6.39
N GLY A 228 -1.20 -16.30 5.26
CA GLY A 228 -0.78 -14.93 5.00
C GLY A 228 -1.27 -13.94 6.06
N ILE A 229 -2.54 -14.07 6.50
CA ILE A 229 -3.11 -13.22 7.55
C ILE A 229 -2.37 -13.39 8.88
N VAL A 230 -2.05 -14.64 9.29
CA VAL A 230 -1.31 -14.89 10.53
C VAL A 230 0.08 -14.30 10.48
N ILE A 231 0.81 -14.45 9.38
CA ILE A 231 2.15 -13.87 9.25
C ILE A 231 2.07 -12.34 9.29
N ARG A 232 1.15 -11.73 8.54
CA ARG A 232 0.97 -10.27 8.54
C ARG A 232 0.54 -9.72 9.90
N SER A 233 -0.23 -10.47 10.71
CA SER A 233 -0.58 -10.00 12.04
C SER A 233 0.65 -9.86 12.94
N ILE A 234 1.60 -10.80 12.88
CA ILE A 234 2.88 -10.72 13.61
C ILE A 234 3.72 -9.52 13.10
N GLN A 235 3.81 -9.35 11.77
CA GLN A 235 4.52 -8.22 11.18
C GLN A 235 3.88 -6.88 11.59
N ALA A 236 2.56 -6.81 11.63
CA ALA A 236 1.81 -5.62 12.04
C ALA A 236 2.02 -5.27 13.52
N ASP A 237 2.13 -6.27 14.42
CA ASP A 237 2.42 -6.05 15.83
C ASP A 237 3.78 -5.39 16.02
N ILE A 238 4.80 -5.89 15.33
CA ILE A 238 6.16 -5.34 15.34
C ILE A 238 6.15 -3.90 14.82
N ILE A 239 5.49 -3.64 13.68
CA ILE A 239 5.38 -2.28 13.13
C ILE A 239 4.67 -1.36 14.13
N GLY A 240 3.57 -1.81 14.73
CA GLY A 240 2.82 -1.03 15.69
C GLY A 240 3.67 -0.59 16.89
N GLU A 241 4.51 -1.50 17.41
CA GLU A 241 5.43 -1.22 18.51
C GLU A 241 6.52 -0.22 18.11
N VAL A 242 7.25 -0.49 17.01
CA VAL A 242 8.33 0.39 16.53
C VAL A 242 7.81 1.79 16.20
N ARG A 243 6.66 1.87 15.55
CA ARG A 243 6.01 3.14 15.20
C ARG A 243 5.62 3.96 16.42
N SER A 244 5.03 3.31 17.45
CA SER A 244 4.57 4.01 18.66
C SER A 244 5.73 4.56 19.50
N ASN A 245 6.91 3.98 19.37
CA ASN A 245 8.13 4.41 20.06
C ASN A 245 8.95 5.44 19.28
N SER A 246 8.41 6.00 18.18
CA SER A 246 9.12 7.02 17.40
C SER A 246 9.21 8.35 18.13
N PRO A 247 10.40 8.94 18.30
CA PRO A 247 10.53 10.29 18.86
C PRO A 247 10.14 11.39 17.85
N TYR A 248 10.03 11.06 16.57
CA TYR A 248 9.74 12.00 15.50
C TYR A 248 8.33 11.84 14.94
N PRO A 249 7.79 12.87 14.24
CA PRO A 249 6.58 12.72 13.43
C PRO A 249 6.73 11.57 12.44
N VAL A 250 5.77 10.65 12.41
CA VAL A 250 5.81 9.45 11.60
C VAL A 250 5.09 9.66 10.27
N LEU A 251 5.76 9.26 9.20
CA LEU A 251 5.20 9.00 7.89
C LEU A 251 5.39 7.52 7.59
N PHE A 252 4.32 6.79 7.41
CA PHE A 252 4.36 5.36 7.07
C PHE A 252 3.79 5.14 5.67
N THR A 253 4.50 4.37 4.87
CA THR A 253 4.06 3.97 3.52
C THR A 253 4.24 2.48 3.33
N GLY A 254 3.51 1.88 2.40
CA GLY A 254 3.81 0.51 2.01
C GLY A 254 2.62 -0.28 1.48
N ASP A 255 2.96 -1.44 0.95
CA ASP A 255 2.04 -2.50 0.58
C ASP A 255 1.83 -3.42 1.78
N LEU A 256 0.67 -3.32 2.42
CA LEU A 256 0.33 -4.17 3.55
C LEU A 256 -0.21 -5.55 3.13
N ASN A 257 -0.43 -5.77 1.83
CA ASN A 257 -1.05 -6.99 1.31
C ASN A 257 -2.37 -7.36 2.02
N ASP A 258 -3.01 -6.38 2.68
CA ASP A 258 -4.23 -6.56 3.45
C ASP A 258 -5.20 -5.37 3.30
N VAL A 259 -6.48 -5.63 3.46
CA VAL A 259 -7.57 -4.67 3.22
C VAL A 259 -7.84 -3.78 4.44
N PRO A 260 -8.57 -2.63 4.28
CA PRO A 260 -8.79 -1.66 5.37
C PRO A 260 -9.47 -2.22 6.63
N ASN A 261 -10.26 -3.27 6.50
CA ASN A 261 -10.97 -3.90 7.62
C ASN A 261 -10.20 -5.07 8.24
N SER A 262 -8.89 -5.15 7.99
CA SER A 262 -8.03 -6.18 8.56
C SER A 262 -7.42 -5.75 9.90
N TYR A 263 -7.02 -6.73 10.70
CA TYR A 263 -6.19 -6.52 11.87
C TYR A 263 -4.89 -5.77 11.51
N THR A 264 -4.25 -6.19 10.41
CA THR A 264 -3.02 -5.59 9.88
C THR A 264 -3.18 -4.09 9.68
N TYR A 265 -4.25 -3.67 9.00
CA TYR A 265 -4.50 -2.24 8.75
C TYR A 265 -4.63 -1.45 10.04
N PHE A 266 -5.49 -1.90 10.97
CA PHE A 266 -5.71 -1.16 12.22
C PHE A 266 -4.46 -1.10 13.10
N LYS A 267 -3.69 -2.19 13.16
CA LYS A 267 -2.49 -2.26 13.98
C LYS A 267 -1.36 -1.39 13.44
N VAL A 268 -1.11 -1.46 12.13
CA VAL A 268 -0.08 -0.62 11.47
C VAL A 268 -0.48 0.85 11.51
N ARG A 269 -1.72 1.17 11.19
CA ARG A 269 -2.21 2.55 11.23
C ARG A 269 -2.16 3.13 12.65
N GLY A 270 -2.71 2.42 13.66
CA GLY A 270 -2.89 2.97 15.00
C GLY A 270 -3.58 4.33 14.95
N GLU A 271 -2.95 5.35 15.54
CA GLU A 271 -3.45 6.74 15.59
C GLU A 271 -3.09 7.57 14.34
N LEU A 272 -2.33 7.00 13.40
CA LEU A 272 -1.99 7.71 12.16
C LEU A 272 -3.24 7.94 11.30
N ARG A 273 -3.21 9.01 10.52
CA ARG A 273 -4.24 9.38 9.55
C ARG A 273 -3.96 8.69 8.21
N ASP A 274 -4.98 8.12 7.59
CA ASP A 274 -4.89 7.53 6.25
C ASP A 274 -5.13 8.64 5.21
N ALA A 275 -4.11 8.96 4.41
CA ALA A 275 -4.16 10.02 3.42
C ALA A 275 -5.31 9.83 2.39
N PHE A 276 -5.65 8.58 2.07
CA PHE A 276 -6.82 8.31 1.24
C PHE A 276 -8.13 8.68 1.94
N LEU A 277 -8.28 8.39 3.22
CA LEU A 277 -9.51 8.73 3.95
C LEU A 277 -9.65 10.24 4.17
N GLU A 278 -8.52 10.96 4.25
CA GLU A 278 -8.52 12.43 4.41
C GLU A 278 -8.91 13.17 3.10
N LYS A 279 -8.54 12.64 1.92
CA LYS A 279 -8.69 13.34 0.64
C LYS A 279 -9.20 12.49 -0.52
N GLY A 280 -9.34 11.18 -0.33
CA GLY A 280 -9.75 10.27 -1.40
C GLY A 280 -11.26 10.04 -1.44
N TYR A 281 -11.73 9.52 -2.58
CA TYR A 281 -13.13 9.20 -2.84
C TYR A 281 -13.34 7.75 -3.24
N GLY A 282 -14.44 7.14 -2.76
CA GLY A 282 -14.89 5.80 -3.12
C GLY A 282 -14.08 4.69 -2.43
N LEU A 283 -13.89 3.55 -3.09
CA LEU A 283 -13.26 2.34 -2.52
C LEU A 283 -11.74 2.40 -2.44
N GLY A 284 -11.10 3.28 -3.19
CA GLY A 284 -9.66 3.47 -3.09
C GLY A 284 -8.79 2.34 -3.63
N ARG A 285 -9.27 1.44 -4.50
CA ARG A 285 -8.52 0.30 -5.05
C ARG A 285 -7.09 0.69 -5.43
N THR A 286 -6.10 -0.10 -4.96
CA THR A 286 -4.68 0.08 -5.29
C THR A 286 -4.10 -1.10 -6.05
N PHE A 287 -4.56 -2.32 -5.82
CA PHE A 287 -4.15 -3.51 -6.56
C PHE A 287 -5.09 -3.78 -7.75
N ARG A 288 -4.52 -4.01 -8.94
CA ARG A 288 -5.29 -4.17 -10.19
C ARG A 288 -5.94 -5.54 -10.35
N GLY A 289 -5.39 -6.56 -9.71
CA GLY A 289 -5.89 -7.94 -9.78
C GLY A 289 -7.16 -8.16 -8.96
N LEU A 290 -7.80 -9.29 -9.18
CA LEU A 290 -8.82 -9.96 -8.39
C LEU A 290 -10.12 -9.17 -8.12
N SER A 291 -10.10 -8.09 -7.36
CA SER A 291 -11.32 -7.39 -6.92
C SER A 291 -11.16 -5.87 -6.95
N PRO A 292 -12.24 -5.12 -7.23
CA PRO A 292 -12.24 -3.66 -7.18
C PRO A 292 -12.13 -3.10 -5.75
N THR A 293 -12.25 -3.93 -4.72
CA THR A 293 -12.21 -3.53 -3.31
C THR A 293 -10.82 -3.66 -2.68
N LEU A 294 -9.81 -4.10 -3.44
CA LEU A 294 -8.45 -4.32 -2.93
C LEU A 294 -7.69 -2.99 -2.87
N ARG A 295 -7.81 -2.32 -1.75
CA ARG A 295 -6.94 -1.24 -1.30
C ARG A 295 -5.97 -1.86 -0.30
N ILE A 296 -4.72 -2.07 -0.71
CA ILE A 296 -3.69 -2.77 0.08
C ILE A 296 -2.42 -1.95 0.24
N ASP A 297 -2.28 -0.86 -0.52
CA ASP A 297 -1.21 0.12 -0.41
C ASP A 297 -1.71 1.36 0.33
N TYR A 298 -0.86 1.94 1.18
CA TYR A 298 -1.25 3.02 2.08
C TYR A 298 -0.16 4.08 2.23
N ILE A 299 -0.61 5.31 2.53
CA ILE A 299 0.20 6.41 3.08
C ILE A 299 -0.49 6.84 4.36
N PHE A 300 0.15 6.61 5.51
CA PHE A 300 -0.33 7.05 6.81
C PHE A 300 0.60 8.14 7.36
N SER A 301 0.05 9.12 8.01
CA SER A 301 0.78 10.24 8.60
C SER A 301 0.38 10.53 10.02
N ASP A 302 1.34 10.94 10.83
CA ASP A 302 1.13 11.44 12.19
C ASP A 302 0.15 12.62 12.20
N SER A 303 -0.53 12.87 13.33
CA SER A 303 -1.46 13.99 13.50
C SER A 303 -0.83 15.37 13.31
N ARG A 304 0.51 15.45 13.48
CA ARG A 304 1.30 16.66 13.19
C ARG A 304 1.39 16.99 11.70
N PHE A 305 1.01 16.06 10.81
CA PHE A 305 0.85 16.38 9.38
C PHE A 305 -0.61 16.66 9.05
N SER A 306 -0.85 17.62 8.17
CA SER A 306 -2.11 17.75 7.44
C SER A 306 -1.94 17.23 6.01
N VAL A 307 -2.92 16.49 5.53
CA VAL A 307 -2.96 16.02 4.14
C VAL A 307 -3.56 17.12 3.28
N ALA A 308 -2.72 17.78 2.47
CA ALA A 308 -3.19 18.84 1.57
C ALA A 308 -3.94 18.27 0.37
N GLN A 309 -3.39 17.24 -0.26
CA GLN A 309 -4.00 16.54 -1.38
C GLN A 309 -3.51 15.10 -1.49
N PHE A 310 -4.31 14.26 -2.16
CA PHE A 310 -4.01 12.84 -2.40
C PHE A 310 -4.51 12.42 -3.77
N LYS A 311 -3.76 11.58 -4.46
CA LYS A 311 -4.23 10.89 -5.68
C LYS A 311 -3.71 9.46 -5.76
N ARG A 312 -4.40 8.66 -6.54
CA ARG A 312 -3.94 7.37 -7.06
C ARG A 312 -3.70 7.51 -8.56
N GLU A 313 -2.48 7.27 -8.98
CA GLU A 313 -2.13 7.32 -10.40
C GLU A 313 -2.43 5.97 -11.05
N LYS A 314 -3.49 5.91 -11.87
CA LYS A 314 -4.07 4.68 -12.41
C LYS A 314 -3.44 4.25 -13.73
N LYS A 315 -2.11 4.34 -13.86
CA LYS A 315 -1.40 3.82 -15.04
C LYS A 315 -1.14 2.33 -14.91
N ASN A 316 -1.23 1.61 -16.02
CA ASN A 316 -1.10 0.16 -16.07
C ASN A 316 0.37 -0.28 -16.25
N TYR A 317 1.30 0.34 -15.50
CA TYR A 317 2.74 0.03 -15.60
C TYR A 317 3.21 -0.95 -14.52
N SER A 318 2.48 -1.07 -13.42
CA SER A 318 2.61 -2.11 -12.40
C SER A 318 1.24 -2.74 -12.17
N ASP A 319 1.17 -3.84 -11.45
CA ASP A 319 -0.05 -4.42 -10.92
C ASP A 319 -0.60 -3.62 -9.72
N HIS A 320 0.16 -2.66 -9.20
CA HIS A 320 -0.26 -1.68 -8.21
C HIS A 320 -0.37 -0.27 -8.80
N TYR A 321 -1.32 0.52 -8.30
CA TYR A 321 -1.42 1.95 -8.58
C TYR A 321 -0.52 2.74 -7.64
N MET A 322 0.20 3.71 -8.19
CA MET A 322 1.03 4.62 -7.42
C MET A 322 0.18 5.57 -6.58
N LEU A 323 0.55 5.74 -5.32
CA LEU A 323 -0.05 6.70 -4.39
C LEU A 323 0.82 7.95 -4.32
N VAL A 324 0.18 9.11 -4.34
CA VAL A 324 0.84 10.41 -4.19
C VAL A 324 0.07 11.23 -3.16
N ALA A 325 0.77 11.75 -2.16
CA ALA A 325 0.20 12.65 -1.16
C ALA A 325 1.09 13.88 -0.98
N ASP A 326 0.48 15.05 -0.83
CA ASP A 326 1.15 16.24 -0.33
C ASP A 326 0.79 16.41 1.14
N LEU A 327 1.80 16.42 1.97
CA LEU A 327 1.71 16.51 3.42
C LEU A 327 2.37 17.81 3.89
N GLN A 328 1.73 18.52 4.78
CA GLN A 328 2.30 19.69 5.42
C GLN A 328 2.52 19.40 6.89
N LEU A 329 3.77 19.56 7.35
CA LEU A 329 4.10 19.46 8.75
C LEU A 329 3.58 20.74 9.44
N ASN A 330 2.66 20.57 10.37
CA ASN A 330 2.15 21.68 11.17
C ASN A 330 3.17 21.95 12.27
N ASN A 331 3.65 23.17 12.37
CA ASN A 331 4.43 23.59 13.53
C ASN A 331 3.52 23.51 14.77
N PRO A 332 4.05 23.05 15.93
CA PRO A 332 3.31 23.03 17.18
C PRO A 332 2.85 24.41 17.62
#